data_8319a06918231c1eba35dddb5b2fa230
#
_entry.id   8319a06918231c1eba35dddb5b2fa230
#
_cell.length_a   1.000
_cell.length_b   1.000
_cell.length_c   1.000
_cell.angle_alpha   90.00
_cell.angle_beta   90.00
_cell.angle_gamma   90.00
#
_symmetry.space_group_name_H-M   'P 1'
#
loop_
_entity.id
_entity.type
_entity.pdbx_description
1 polymer ?
#
loop_
_entity_poly.entity_id
_entity_poly.type
_entity_poly.pdbx_seq_one_letter_code
_entity_poly.pdbx_strand_id
1 'polypeptide(L)'
;MKVFKENKQFTLFSILALIVVGVAVFAPQIAPYDPLDAVMLESLQAPSSAHPFGTDKLGRDLLSRVIFGTRTSLVMTLCLVAVIFVIGTFLGVIAGYFGGIVDGVIMRIADMMISFPGLVLAIAIAGMLGPNLVNAVISIAAVSWTKYARLARSMVLRVKKNLYIEAAVVNGTKTWKILLVHVLPNMVTQMVVTAAADIGTMMLELASLSFLGFGATAPTPEWGLMLNEGRTYMAKAPWLMIYPGIAIVICVVVFNMLGDSIRDVLDPRQE
;
A
#
# COMPACT_ATOMS: atom_id res chain seq x y z
N MET A 1 13.89 22.29 -7.81
CA MET A 1 15.17 22.37 -7.07
C MET A 1 15.10 23.15 -5.75
N LYS A 2 14.32 24.26 -5.62
CA LYS A 2 14.12 24.96 -4.33
C LYS A 2 13.51 24.06 -3.26
N VAL A 3 12.42 23.35 -3.55
CA VAL A 3 11.70 22.45 -2.64
C VAL A 3 12.62 21.42 -1.96
N PHE A 4 13.55 20.82 -2.72
CA PHE A 4 14.51 19.83 -2.19
C PHE A 4 15.57 20.45 -1.26
N LYS A 5 15.88 21.74 -1.40
CA LYS A 5 16.84 22.43 -0.52
C LYS A 5 16.20 22.93 0.78
N GLU A 6 14.93 23.28 0.72
CA GLU A 6 14.19 23.86 1.86
C GLU A 6 13.61 22.78 2.77
N ASN A 7 13.25 21.59 2.23
CA ASN A 7 12.62 20.52 2.99
C ASN A 7 13.54 19.28 3.10
N LYS A 8 14.39 19.26 4.15
CA LYS A 8 15.37 18.19 4.39
C LYS A 8 14.74 16.82 4.59
N GLN A 9 13.57 16.77 5.24
CA GLN A 9 12.84 15.51 5.48
C GLN A 9 12.34 14.92 4.16
N PHE A 10 11.70 15.73 3.31
CA PHE A 10 11.25 15.30 1.99
C PHE A 10 12.40 14.75 1.15
N THR A 11 13.55 15.44 1.13
CA THR A 11 14.73 14.99 0.39
C THR A 11 15.25 13.65 0.92
N LEU A 12 15.39 13.52 2.24
CA LEU A 12 15.88 12.30 2.87
C LEU A 12 14.98 11.08 2.56
N PHE A 13 13.67 11.21 2.81
CA PHE A 13 12.75 10.09 2.61
C PHE A 13 12.48 9.79 1.13
N SER A 14 12.59 10.78 0.24
CA SER A 14 12.60 10.54 -1.21
C SER A 14 13.79 9.70 -1.65
N ILE A 15 15.00 9.99 -1.15
CA ILE A 15 16.20 9.20 -1.44
C ILE A 15 16.04 7.78 -0.90
N LEU A 16 15.59 7.62 0.35
CA LEU A 16 15.36 6.30 0.95
C LEU A 16 14.31 5.49 0.18
N ALA A 17 13.21 6.12 -0.24
CA ALA A 17 12.19 5.46 -1.06
C ALA A 17 12.75 5.04 -2.42
N LEU A 18 13.58 5.89 -3.06
CA LEU A 18 14.26 5.54 -4.30
C LEU A 18 15.23 4.37 -4.12
N ILE A 19 15.92 4.27 -2.98
CA ILE A 19 16.77 3.12 -2.65
C ILE A 19 15.92 1.85 -2.53
N VAL A 20 14.79 1.90 -1.80
CA VAL A 20 13.88 0.75 -1.66
C VAL A 20 13.34 0.30 -3.03
N VAL A 21 12.91 1.25 -3.86
CA VAL A 21 12.46 0.97 -5.23
C VAL A 21 13.61 0.40 -6.07
N GLY A 22 14.82 0.93 -5.92
CA GLY A 22 16.02 0.41 -6.57
C GLY A 22 16.30 -1.05 -6.18
N VAL A 23 16.24 -1.38 -4.89
CA VAL A 23 16.37 -2.78 -4.41
C VAL A 23 15.29 -3.67 -5.03
N ALA A 24 14.03 -3.21 -5.10
CA ALA A 24 12.95 -3.98 -5.70
C ALA A 24 13.15 -4.23 -7.20
N VAL A 25 13.62 -3.22 -7.95
CA VAL A 25 13.85 -3.31 -9.40
C VAL A 25 15.06 -4.19 -9.72
N PHE A 26 16.17 -3.97 -9.01
CA PHE A 26 17.43 -4.65 -9.21
C PHE A 26 17.59 -5.91 -8.35
N ALA A 27 16.51 -6.42 -7.74
CA ALA A 27 16.53 -7.63 -6.90
C ALA A 27 17.25 -8.81 -7.58
N PRO A 28 16.99 -9.14 -8.88
CA PRO A 28 17.68 -10.26 -9.54
C PRO A 28 19.20 -10.07 -9.72
N GLN A 29 19.67 -8.82 -9.71
CA GLN A 29 21.10 -8.49 -9.86
C GLN A 29 21.84 -8.36 -8.53
N ILE A 30 21.11 -8.02 -7.46
CA ILE A 30 21.67 -7.76 -6.13
C ILE A 30 21.69 -9.03 -5.27
N ALA A 31 20.70 -9.91 -5.44
CA ALA A 31 20.60 -11.13 -4.65
C ALA A 31 21.77 -12.07 -4.93
N PRO A 32 22.47 -12.56 -3.87
CA PRO A 32 23.62 -13.45 -4.06
C PRO A 32 23.24 -14.85 -4.57
N TYR A 33 22.00 -15.30 -4.28
CA TYR A 33 21.49 -16.62 -4.66
C TYR A 33 20.09 -16.53 -5.27
N ASP A 34 19.65 -17.61 -5.94
CA ASP A 34 18.24 -17.73 -6.31
C ASP A 34 17.38 -17.87 -5.02
N PRO A 35 16.35 -17.04 -4.84
CA PRO A 35 15.52 -17.09 -3.64
C PRO A 35 14.68 -18.37 -3.51
N LEU A 36 14.62 -19.19 -4.54
CA LEU A 36 13.85 -20.43 -4.59
C LEU A 36 14.74 -21.68 -4.48
N ASP A 37 16.06 -21.55 -4.67
CA ASP A 37 16.99 -22.66 -4.60
C ASP A 37 17.07 -23.23 -3.18
N ALA A 38 16.67 -24.50 -3.02
CA ALA A 38 16.50 -25.16 -1.74
C ALA A 38 17.59 -26.23 -1.55
N VAL A 39 18.48 -26.01 -0.58
CA VAL A 39 19.56 -26.94 -0.20
C VAL A 39 19.27 -27.49 1.18
N MET A 40 18.57 -28.62 1.28
CA MET A 40 18.10 -29.20 2.55
C MET A 40 19.22 -29.45 3.57
N LEU A 41 20.46 -29.70 3.11
CA LEU A 41 21.63 -29.87 3.98
C LEU A 41 22.00 -28.56 4.72
N GLU A 42 21.56 -27.42 4.21
CA GLU A 42 21.81 -26.08 4.77
C GLU A 42 20.59 -25.53 5.51
N SER A 43 19.64 -26.40 5.87
CA SER A 43 18.43 -26.00 6.59
C SER A 43 18.73 -25.36 7.94
N LEU A 44 18.13 -24.19 8.21
CA LEU A 44 18.19 -23.45 9.48
C LEU A 44 19.61 -23.10 9.92
N GLN A 45 20.52 -22.85 9.00
CA GLN A 45 21.86 -22.36 9.33
C GLN A 45 21.80 -20.92 9.84
N ALA A 46 22.55 -20.65 10.90
CA ALA A 46 22.71 -19.31 11.45
C ALA A 46 23.45 -18.38 10.44
N PRO A 47 23.30 -17.07 10.58
CA PRO A 47 24.03 -16.09 9.79
C PRO A 47 25.53 -16.40 9.71
N SER A 48 26.09 -16.40 8.50
CA SER A 48 27.46 -16.74 8.20
C SER A 48 28.00 -15.90 7.03
N SER A 49 29.28 -16.04 6.68
CA SER A 49 29.86 -15.36 5.52
C SER A 49 29.26 -15.84 4.19
N ALA A 50 28.82 -17.11 4.09
CA ALA A 50 28.14 -17.66 2.92
C ALA A 50 26.67 -17.18 2.86
N HIS A 51 25.99 -17.17 4.00
CA HIS A 51 24.61 -16.75 4.14
C HIS A 51 24.49 -15.63 5.18
N PRO A 52 24.65 -14.35 4.79
CA PRO A 52 24.71 -13.23 5.74
C PRO A 52 23.49 -13.11 6.67
N PHE A 53 22.30 -13.52 6.22
CA PHE A 53 21.08 -13.56 7.01
C PHE A 53 20.70 -14.97 7.48
N GLY A 54 21.55 -15.98 7.21
CA GLY A 54 21.27 -17.38 7.44
C GLY A 54 20.37 -17.99 6.38
N THR A 55 19.87 -19.19 6.63
CA THR A 55 19.00 -19.95 5.74
C THR A 55 17.66 -20.27 6.38
N ASP A 56 16.67 -20.55 5.54
CA ASP A 56 15.33 -20.94 6.02
C ASP A 56 15.19 -22.45 6.26
N LYS A 57 13.97 -22.92 6.54
CA LYS A 57 13.65 -24.34 6.81
C LYS A 57 13.95 -25.28 5.64
N LEU A 58 14.06 -24.76 4.43
CA LEU A 58 14.40 -25.51 3.22
C LEU A 58 15.86 -25.31 2.78
N GLY A 59 16.66 -24.56 3.55
CA GLY A 59 18.04 -24.21 3.21
C GLY A 59 18.16 -23.10 2.16
N ARG A 60 17.09 -22.34 1.89
CA ARG A 60 17.13 -21.19 0.95
C ARG A 60 17.79 -20.00 1.61
N ASP A 61 18.58 -19.23 0.84
CA ASP A 61 19.25 -18.04 1.35
C ASP A 61 18.25 -16.94 1.75
N LEU A 62 18.30 -16.55 3.05
CA LEU A 62 17.33 -15.61 3.58
C LEU A 62 17.54 -14.18 3.08
N LEU A 63 18.80 -13.75 2.84
CA LEU A 63 19.11 -12.43 2.28
C LEU A 63 18.50 -12.26 0.90
N SER A 64 18.72 -13.24 0.02
CA SER A 64 18.11 -13.25 -1.32
C SER A 64 16.58 -13.20 -1.26
N ARG A 65 15.99 -13.96 -0.36
CA ARG A 65 14.52 -13.94 -0.14
C ARG A 65 14.01 -12.60 0.37
N VAL A 66 14.75 -11.92 1.28
CA VAL A 66 14.38 -10.58 1.75
C VAL A 66 14.46 -9.56 0.62
N ILE A 67 15.51 -9.61 -0.21
CA ILE A 67 15.69 -8.74 -1.37
C ILE A 67 14.55 -8.93 -2.39
N PHE A 68 14.26 -10.17 -2.79
CA PHE A 68 13.13 -10.45 -3.68
C PHE A 68 11.78 -10.15 -3.05
N GLY A 69 11.66 -10.33 -1.72
CA GLY A 69 10.49 -9.94 -0.93
C GLY A 69 10.20 -8.45 -1.02
N THR A 70 11.23 -7.59 -1.13
CA THR A 70 11.05 -6.15 -1.38
C THR A 70 10.23 -5.93 -2.66
N ARG A 71 10.57 -6.62 -3.73
CA ARG A 71 9.87 -6.49 -5.01
C ARG A 71 8.41 -6.97 -4.90
N THR A 72 8.19 -8.16 -4.35
CA THR A 72 6.85 -8.75 -4.24
C THR A 72 5.96 -7.92 -3.34
N SER A 73 6.42 -7.61 -2.12
CA SER A 73 5.64 -6.85 -1.13
C SER A 73 5.36 -5.42 -1.59
N LEU A 74 6.35 -4.71 -2.17
CA LEU A 74 6.17 -3.34 -2.64
C LEU A 74 5.21 -3.27 -3.84
N VAL A 75 5.40 -4.14 -4.85
CA VAL A 75 4.53 -4.14 -6.05
C VAL A 75 3.08 -4.43 -5.66
N MET A 76 2.84 -5.42 -4.81
CA MET A 76 1.47 -5.75 -4.39
C MET A 76 0.84 -4.67 -3.52
N THR A 77 1.62 -4.01 -2.67
CA THR A 77 1.16 -2.84 -1.92
C THR A 77 0.78 -1.68 -2.83
N LEU A 78 1.62 -1.36 -3.82
CA LEU A 78 1.32 -0.30 -4.79
C LEU A 78 0.08 -0.63 -5.63
N CYS A 79 -0.07 -1.89 -6.06
CA CYS A 79 -1.29 -2.36 -6.73
C CYS A 79 -2.52 -2.19 -5.82
N LEU A 80 -2.43 -2.56 -4.54
CA LEU A 80 -3.51 -2.39 -3.58
C LEU A 80 -3.89 -0.91 -3.44
N VAL A 81 -2.91 -0.02 -3.20
CA VAL A 81 -3.14 1.42 -3.08
C VAL A 81 -3.77 1.98 -4.36
N ALA A 82 -3.29 1.57 -5.54
CA ALA A 82 -3.86 2.00 -6.81
C ALA A 82 -5.32 1.57 -6.97
N VAL A 83 -5.66 0.33 -6.62
CA VAL A 83 -7.03 -0.20 -6.70
C VAL A 83 -7.96 0.56 -5.76
N ILE A 84 -7.59 0.72 -4.49
CA ILE A 84 -8.43 1.47 -3.52
C ILE A 84 -8.57 2.94 -3.89
N PHE A 85 -7.49 3.56 -4.39
CA PHE A 85 -7.49 4.93 -4.89
C PHE A 85 -8.47 5.11 -6.05
N VAL A 86 -8.38 4.26 -7.07
CA VAL A 86 -9.23 4.36 -8.27
C VAL A 86 -10.69 4.10 -7.94
N ILE A 87 -10.99 2.97 -7.27
CA ILE A 87 -12.37 2.59 -6.93
C ILE A 87 -12.99 3.62 -5.98
N GLY A 88 -12.28 3.96 -4.90
CA GLY A 88 -12.80 4.89 -3.90
C GLY A 88 -13.00 6.29 -4.49
N THR A 89 -12.03 6.81 -5.26
CA THR A 89 -12.17 8.11 -5.92
C THR A 89 -13.36 8.12 -6.87
N PHE A 90 -13.50 7.11 -7.72
CA PHE A 90 -14.59 7.00 -8.67
C PHE A 90 -15.96 7.00 -7.98
N LEU A 91 -16.15 6.14 -6.97
CA LEU A 91 -17.40 6.06 -6.22
C LEU A 91 -17.68 7.34 -5.43
N GLY A 92 -16.65 7.94 -4.84
CA GLY A 92 -16.78 9.20 -4.10
C GLY A 92 -17.12 10.39 -4.99
N VAL A 93 -16.55 10.46 -6.19
CA VAL A 93 -16.89 11.50 -7.19
C VAL A 93 -18.33 11.35 -7.64
N ILE A 94 -18.78 10.14 -7.95
CA ILE A 94 -20.17 9.88 -8.32
C ILE A 94 -21.11 10.27 -7.19
N ALA A 95 -20.86 9.82 -5.98
CA ALA A 95 -21.68 10.14 -4.81
C ALA A 95 -21.77 11.66 -4.58
N GLY A 96 -20.63 12.37 -4.57
CA GLY A 96 -20.58 13.81 -4.31
C GLY A 96 -21.22 14.66 -5.43
N TYR A 97 -21.06 14.23 -6.68
CA TYR A 97 -21.58 15.00 -7.82
C TYR A 97 -23.09 14.84 -8.01
N PHE A 98 -23.57 13.60 -8.06
CA PHE A 98 -25.00 13.33 -8.31
C PHE A 98 -25.86 13.55 -7.05
N GLY A 99 -25.34 13.25 -5.86
CA GLY A 99 -26.09 13.44 -4.62
C GLY A 99 -27.31 12.51 -4.50
N GLY A 100 -28.27 12.91 -3.65
CA GLY A 100 -29.57 12.24 -3.52
C GLY A 100 -29.45 10.74 -3.21
N ILE A 101 -30.18 9.91 -3.94
CA ILE A 101 -30.24 8.45 -3.74
C ILE A 101 -28.89 7.79 -4.01
N VAL A 102 -28.16 8.25 -5.05
CA VAL A 102 -26.85 7.70 -5.42
C VAL A 102 -25.84 7.88 -4.29
N ASP A 103 -25.76 9.08 -3.76
CA ASP A 103 -24.94 9.38 -2.59
C ASP A 103 -25.36 8.54 -1.39
N GLY A 104 -26.67 8.49 -1.11
CA GLY A 104 -27.22 7.72 -0.01
C GLY A 104 -26.87 6.24 -0.05
N VAL A 105 -26.95 5.60 -1.24
CA VAL A 105 -26.61 4.17 -1.40
C VAL A 105 -25.12 3.93 -1.21
N ILE A 106 -24.27 4.68 -1.91
CA ILE A 106 -22.81 4.50 -1.83
C ILE A 106 -22.30 4.74 -0.40
N MET A 107 -22.75 5.82 0.24
CA MET A 107 -22.33 6.13 1.60
C MET A 107 -22.89 5.14 2.62
N ARG A 108 -24.10 4.60 2.44
CA ARG A 108 -24.64 3.57 3.32
C ARG A 108 -23.82 2.27 3.25
N ILE A 109 -23.38 1.88 2.06
CA ILE A 109 -22.47 0.73 1.91
C ILE A 109 -21.14 1.03 2.59
N ALA A 110 -20.58 2.22 2.40
CA ALA A 110 -19.35 2.63 3.07
C ALA A 110 -19.50 2.63 4.61
N ASP A 111 -20.65 3.09 5.13
CA ASP A 111 -20.93 3.10 6.57
C ASP A 111 -21.02 1.67 7.15
N MET A 112 -21.66 0.75 6.42
CA MET A 112 -21.70 -0.66 6.81
C MET A 112 -20.28 -1.27 6.86
N MET A 113 -19.42 -1.00 5.87
CA MET A 113 -18.05 -1.52 5.86
C MET A 113 -17.24 -1.00 7.05
N ILE A 114 -17.36 0.29 7.38
CA ILE A 114 -16.59 0.91 8.48
C ILE A 114 -17.14 0.55 9.87
N SER A 115 -18.37 0.04 9.96
CA SER A 115 -18.94 -0.42 11.24
C SER A 115 -18.19 -1.64 11.82
N PHE A 116 -17.43 -2.36 10.99
CA PHE A 116 -16.56 -3.47 11.39
C PHE A 116 -15.09 -3.02 11.47
N PRO A 117 -14.28 -3.61 12.36
CA PRO A 117 -12.83 -3.42 12.29
C PRO A 117 -12.30 -3.88 10.92
N GLY A 118 -11.66 -2.96 10.17
CA GLY A 118 -11.30 -3.18 8.76
C GLY A 118 -10.51 -4.46 8.51
N LEU A 119 -9.46 -4.70 9.32
CA LEU A 119 -8.64 -5.90 9.19
C LEU A 119 -9.44 -7.18 9.46
N VAL A 120 -10.38 -7.18 10.42
CA VAL A 120 -11.21 -8.35 10.73
C VAL A 120 -12.12 -8.69 9.55
N LEU A 121 -12.72 -7.68 8.93
CA LEU A 121 -13.57 -7.88 7.75
C LEU A 121 -12.73 -8.37 6.55
N ALA A 122 -11.52 -7.81 6.36
CA ALA A 122 -10.60 -8.27 5.32
C ALA A 122 -10.19 -9.74 5.52
N ILE A 123 -9.91 -10.18 6.76
CA ILE A 123 -9.62 -11.58 7.09
C ILE A 123 -10.81 -12.48 6.74
N ALA A 124 -12.03 -12.07 7.08
CA ALA A 124 -13.23 -12.85 6.77
C ALA A 124 -13.40 -13.03 5.26
N ILE A 125 -13.23 -11.95 4.47
CA ILE A 125 -13.31 -12.01 3.01
C ILE A 125 -12.17 -12.88 2.44
N ALA A 126 -10.94 -12.70 2.91
CA ALA A 126 -9.79 -13.49 2.46
C ALA A 126 -9.97 -15.00 2.78
N GLY A 127 -10.55 -15.32 3.94
CA GLY A 127 -10.89 -16.69 4.32
C GLY A 127 -11.90 -17.35 3.38
N MET A 128 -12.85 -16.59 2.85
CA MET A 128 -13.81 -17.07 1.84
C MET A 128 -13.19 -17.25 0.45
N LEU A 129 -12.24 -16.38 0.08
CA LEU A 129 -11.59 -16.41 -1.24
C LEU A 129 -10.44 -17.43 -1.30
N GLY A 130 -9.89 -17.82 -0.15
CA GLY A 130 -8.73 -18.70 -0.04
C GLY A 130 -7.37 -18.00 -0.13
N PRO A 131 -6.29 -18.69 0.33
CA PRO A 131 -4.95 -18.14 0.42
C PRO A 131 -4.38 -17.81 -0.98
N ASN A 132 -4.23 -16.54 -1.28
CA ASN A 132 -3.59 -16.05 -2.50
C ASN A 132 -3.30 -14.56 -2.34
N LEU A 133 -2.18 -14.08 -2.86
CA LEU A 133 -1.78 -12.68 -2.73
C LEU A 133 -2.78 -11.72 -3.43
N VAL A 134 -3.34 -12.12 -4.57
CA VAL A 134 -4.37 -11.35 -5.26
C VAL A 134 -5.67 -11.31 -4.45
N ASN A 135 -6.05 -12.43 -3.83
CA ASN A 135 -7.23 -12.50 -2.95
C ASN A 135 -7.06 -11.61 -1.71
N ALA A 136 -5.84 -11.54 -1.16
CA ALA A 136 -5.51 -10.63 -0.07
C ALA A 136 -5.69 -9.16 -0.49
N VAL A 137 -5.20 -8.79 -1.67
CA VAL A 137 -5.39 -7.44 -2.24
C VAL A 137 -6.88 -7.14 -2.42
N ILE A 138 -7.65 -8.04 -3.02
CA ILE A 138 -9.10 -7.88 -3.21
C ILE A 138 -9.81 -7.71 -1.86
N SER A 139 -9.44 -8.51 -0.85
CA SER A 139 -10.06 -8.48 0.48
C SER A 139 -9.84 -7.17 1.20
N ILE A 140 -8.61 -6.65 1.19
CA ILE A 140 -8.31 -5.34 1.79
C ILE A 140 -8.96 -4.23 0.96
N ALA A 141 -8.89 -4.30 -0.37
CA ALA A 141 -9.51 -3.30 -1.24
C ALA A 141 -11.03 -3.21 -1.05
N ALA A 142 -11.72 -4.34 -0.86
CA ALA A 142 -13.16 -4.39 -0.61
C ALA A 142 -13.60 -3.61 0.64
N VAL A 143 -12.69 -3.36 1.57
CA VAL A 143 -12.96 -2.59 2.79
C VAL A 143 -12.38 -1.16 2.69
N SER A 144 -11.15 -1.02 2.22
CA SER A 144 -10.38 0.22 2.34
C SER A 144 -10.75 1.31 1.32
N TRP A 145 -11.50 0.99 0.23
CA TRP A 145 -12.01 1.97 -0.73
C TRP A 145 -12.87 3.05 -0.08
N THR A 146 -13.51 2.74 1.03
CA THR A 146 -14.46 3.61 1.73
C THR A 146 -13.85 4.92 2.22
N LYS A 147 -12.59 4.88 2.68
CA LYS A 147 -11.81 6.06 3.08
C LYS A 147 -11.67 7.03 1.93
N TYR A 148 -11.27 6.53 0.76
CA TYR A 148 -11.08 7.33 -0.45
C TYR A 148 -12.40 7.86 -1.00
N ALA A 149 -13.46 7.06 -0.94
CA ALA A 149 -14.78 7.49 -1.38
C ALA A 149 -15.32 8.66 -0.54
N ARG A 150 -15.18 8.59 0.78
CA ARG A 150 -15.58 9.69 1.66
C ARG A 150 -14.75 10.96 1.44
N LEU A 151 -13.42 10.80 1.28
CA LEU A 151 -12.53 11.91 1.00
C LEU A 151 -12.91 12.58 -0.33
N ALA A 152 -13.00 11.81 -1.41
CA ALA A 152 -13.36 12.30 -2.73
C ALA A 152 -14.72 12.99 -2.73
N ARG A 153 -15.75 12.37 -2.10
CA ARG A 153 -17.08 12.96 -1.94
C ARG A 153 -17.03 14.32 -1.25
N SER A 154 -16.30 14.42 -0.15
CA SER A 154 -16.20 15.68 0.60
C SER A 154 -15.59 16.81 -0.23
N MET A 155 -14.57 16.46 -1.04
CA MET A 155 -13.90 17.41 -1.93
C MET A 155 -14.81 17.82 -3.09
N VAL A 156 -15.54 16.89 -3.71
CA VAL A 156 -16.51 17.19 -4.77
C VAL A 156 -17.58 18.14 -4.27
N LEU A 157 -18.14 17.89 -3.07
CA LEU A 157 -19.14 18.76 -2.47
C LEU A 157 -18.61 20.19 -2.20
N ARG A 158 -17.32 20.32 -1.88
CA ARG A 158 -16.66 21.62 -1.74
C ARG A 158 -16.47 22.32 -3.08
N VAL A 159 -15.93 21.62 -4.08
CA VAL A 159 -15.68 22.17 -5.41
C VAL A 159 -16.98 22.57 -6.10
N LYS A 160 -18.04 21.78 -5.96
CA LYS A 160 -19.36 22.01 -6.57
C LYS A 160 -20.00 23.34 -6.15
N LYS A 161 -19.63 23.89 -4.99
CA LYS A 161 -20.14 25.17 -4.49
C LYS A 161 -19.43 26.41 -5.10
N ASN A 162 -18.44 26.21 -5.94
CA ASN A 162 -17.73 27.34 -6.54
C ASN A 162 -18.53 27.92 -7.73
N LEU A 163 -18.58 29.25 -7.84
CA LEU A 163 -19.32 29.96 -8.87
C LEU A 163 -18.95 29.55 -10.30
N TYR A 164 -17.68 29.19 -10.55
CA TYR A 164 -17.26 28.75 -11.90
C TYR A 164 -17.88 27.41 -12.30
N ILE A 165 -18.21 26.54 -11.33
CA ILE A 165 -18.93 25.29 -11.60
C ILE A 165 -20.39 25.58 -11.94
N GLU A 166 -21.02 26.47 -11.18
CA GLU A 166 -22.38 26.90 -11.43
C GLU A 166 -22.51 27.57 -12.82
N ALA A 167 -21.56 28.42 -13.17
CA ALA A 167 -21.47 29.02 -14.49
C ALA A 167 -21.31 27.97 -15.61
N ALA A 168 -20.47 26.94 -15.39
CA ALA A 168 -20.28 25.86 -16.35
C ALA A 168 -21.59 25.06 -16.57
N VAL A 169 -22.35 24.82 -15.49
CA VAL A 169 -23.66 24.15 -15.57
C VAL A 169 -24.67 24.99 -16.34
N VAL A 170 -24.78 26.29 -16.02
CA VAL A 170 -25.70 27.22 -16.70
C VAL A 170 -25.36 27.36 -18.19
N ASN A 171 -24.07 27.32 -18.55
CA ASN A 171 -23.62 27.33 -19.94
C ASN A 171 -23.82 25.99 -20.67
N GLY A 172 -24.48 25.01 -20.07
CA GLY A 172 -24.78 23.71 -20.69
C GLY A 172 -23.57 22.79 -20.86
N THR A 173 -22.48 23.00 -20.09
CA THR A 173 -21.31 22.12 -20.16
C THR A 173 -21.69 20.72 -19.72
N LYS A 174 -21.31 19.69 -20.53
CA LYS A 174 -21.61 18.29 -20.23
C LYS A 174 -21.00 17.85 -18.89
N THR A 175 -21.74 17.08 -18.11
CA THR A 175 -21.33 16.59 -16.78
C THR A 175 -19.93 15.96 -16.76
N TRP A 176 -19.62 15.06 -17.71
CA TRP A 176 -18.31 14.42 -17.76
C TRP A 176 -17.15 15.43 -17.94
N LYS A 177 -17.40 16.51 -18.70
CA LYS A 177 -16.42 17.58 -18.90
C LYS A 177 -16.22 18.39 -17.61
N ILE A 178 -17.31 18.69 -16.87
CA ILE A 178 -17.21 19.33 -15.55
C ILE A 178 -16.38 18.45 -14.61
N LEU A 179 -16.63 17.15 -14.55
CA LEU A 179 -15.90 16.22 -13.68
C LEU A 179 -14.42 16.15 -14.04
N LEU A 180 -14.08 15.94 -15.32
CA LEU A 180 -12.69 15.74 -15.74
C LEU A 180 -11.85 17.02 -15.74
N VAL A 181 -12.46 18.17 -16.13
CA VAL A 181 -11.73 19.42 -16.32
C VAL A 181 -11.73 20.31 -15.08
N HIS A 182 -12.80 20.26 -14.28
CA HIS A 182 -12.97 21.16 -13.15
C HIS A 182 -12.92 20.47 -11.80
N VAL A 183 -13.50 19.28 -11.65
CA VAL A 183 -13.57 18.60 -10.35
C VAL A 183 -12.31 17.83 -10.06
N LEU A 184 -11.95 16.87 -10.91
CA LEU A 184 -10.79 15.99 -10.69
C LEU A 184 -9.47 16.75 -10.50
N PRO A 185 -9.09 17.76 -11.30
CA PRO A 185 -7.84 18.46 -11.10
C PRO A 185 -7.74 19.17 -9.75
N ASN A 186 -8.87 19.66 -9.22
CA ASN A 186 -8.91 20.35 -7.93
C ASN A 186 -8.79 19.42 -6.71
N MET A 187 -8.92 18.10 -6.89
CA MET A 187 -8.85 17.14 -5.79
C MET A 187 -7.65 16.19 -5.91
N VAL A 188 -7.05 16.07 -7.10
CA VAL A 188 -5.98 15.09 -7.39
C VAL A 188 -4.80 15.24 -6.42
N THR A 189 -4.36 16.44 -6.14
CA THR A 189 -3.22 16.69 -5.23
C THR A 189 -3.47 16.09 -3.85
N GLN A 190 -4.61 16.39 -3.23
CA GLN A 190 -4.95 15.88 -1.90
C GLN A 190 -5.15 14.35 -1.91
N MET A 191 -5.71 13.82 -2.99
CA MET A 191 -5.92 12.38 -3.14
C MET A 191 -4.58 11.63 -3.27
N VAL A 192 -3.64 12.17 -4.06
CA VAL A 192 -2.29 11.60 -4.24
C VAL A 192 -1.49 11.66 -2.94
N VAL A 193 -1.56 12.78 -2.21
CA VAL A 193 -0.93 12.91 -0.87
C VAL A 193 -1.45 11.83 0.08
N THR A 194 -2.78 11.63 0.10
CA THR A 194 -3.38 10.58 0.94
C THR A 194 -2.91 9.19 0.52
N ALA A 195 -2.84 8.93 -0.79
CA ALA A 195 -2.36 7.64 -1.30
C ALA A 195 -0.88 7.38 -0.94
N ALA A 196 -0.03 8.40 -1.03
CA ALA A 196 1.37 8.28 -0.65
C ALA A 196 1.54 7.96 0.85
N ALA A 197 0.77 8.62 1.72
CA ALA A 197 0.77 8.36 3.15
C ALA A 197 0.21 6.97 3.51
N ASP A 198 -0.65 6.39 2.67
CA ASP A 198 -1.27 5.09 2.93
C ASP A 198 -0.38 3.90 2.51
N ILE A 199 0.69 4.09 1.74
CA ILE A 199 1.53 2.98 1.25
C ILE A 199 2.05 2.13 2.41
N GLY A 200 2.61 2.76 3.45
CA GLY A 200 3.14 2.04 4.61
C GLY A 200 2.06 1.29 5.38
N THR A 201 0.89 1.90 5.58
CA THR A 201 -0.25 1.26 6.28
C THR A 201 -0.76 0.06 5.49
N MET A 202 -0.94 0.19 4.18
CA MET A 202 -1.42 -0.89 3.32
C MET A 202 -0.40 -2.03 3.22
N MET A 203 0.90 -1.71 3.24
CA MET A 203 1.96 -2.73 3.32
C MET A 203 1.85 -3.55 4.60
N LEU A 204 1.62 -2.90 5.74
CA LEU A 204 1.46 -3.58 7.02
C LEU A 204 0.20 -4.46 7.05
N GLU A 205 -0.92 -3.97 6.51
CA GLU A 205 -2.17 -4.75 6.41
C GLU A 205 -1.99 -5.99 5.52
N LEU A 206 -1.33 -5.84 4.35
CA LEU A 206 -1.07 -6.96 3.44
C LEU A 206 -0.12 -7.99 4.07
N ALA A 207 0.97 -7.52 4.70
CA ALA A 207 1.91 -8.39 5.41
C ALA A 207 1.22 -9.11 6.59
N SER A 208 0.30 -8.44 7.31
CA SER A 208 -0.49 -9.04 8.38
C SER A 208 -1.40 -10.16 7.86
N LEU A 209 -2.06 -9.94 6.73
CA LEU A 209 -2.92 -10.95 6.10
C LEU A 209 -2.11 -12.17 5.63
N SER A 210 -0.94 -11.94 5.02
CA SER A 210 0.01 -12.99 4.63
C SER A 210 0.58 -13.73 5.84
N PHE A 211 0.91 -13.02 6.93
CA PHE A 211 1.34 -13.63 8.20
C PHE A 211 0.28 -14.55 8.80
N LEU A 212 -0.99 -14.20 8.66
CA LEU A 212 -2.11 -15.05 9.12
C LEU A 212 -2.40 -16.23 8.16
N GLY A 213 -1.73 -16.29 7.01
CA GLY A 213 -1.87 -17.39 6.04
C GLY A 213 -2.92 -17.16 4.96
N PHE A 214 -3.45 -15.94 4.82
CA PHE A 214 -4.45 -15.58 3.80
C PHE A 214 -3.87 -14.81 2.61
N GLY A 215 -2.54 -14.58 2.59
CA GLY A 215 -1.85 -13.85 1.53
C GLY A 215 -1.06 -14.76 0.60
N ALA A 216 0.23 -14.43 0.43
CA ALA A 216 1.14 -15.19 -0.41
C ALA A 216 1.24 -16.65 0.03
N THR A 217 1.50 -17.52 -0.96
CA THR A 217 1.73 -18.95 -0.74
C THR A 217 3.15 -19.33 -1.11
N ALA A 218 3.70 -20.34 -0.41
CA ALA A 218 5.01 -20.87 -0.74
C ALA A 218 5.06 -21.34 -2.22
N PRO A 219 6.20 -21.17 -2.91
CA PRO A 219 7.50 -20.75 -2.42
C PRO A 219 7.77 -19.23 -2.53
N THR A 220 6.78 -18.41 -2.81
CA THR A 220 6.92 -16.97 -3.10
C THR A 220 7.70 -16.22 -2.01
N PRO A 221 8.77 -15.48 -2.35
CA PRO A 221 9.44 -14.60 -1.40
C PRO A 221 8.59 -13.34 -1.17
N GLU A 222 7.85 -13.32 -0.06
CA GLU A 222 7.00 -12.22 0.41
C GLU A 222 7.16 -12.12 1.92
N TRP A 223 7.34 -10.90 2.45
CA TRP A 223 7.77 -10.70 3.83
C TRP A 223 6.78 -11.21 4.88
N GLY A 224 5.47 -11.02 4.68
CA GLY A 224 4.45 -11.54 5.59
C GLY A 224 4.42 -13.07 5.61
N LEU A 225 4.56 -13.72 4.45
CA LEU A 225 4.69 -15.17 4.36
C LEU A 225 5.98 -15.66 5.03
N MET A 226 7.11 -14.95 4.83
CA MET A 226 8.37 -15.31 5.48
C MET A 226 8.25 -15.25 7.01
N LEU A 227 7.55 -14.26 7.56
CA LEU A 227 7.23 -14.19 8.98
C LEU A 227 6.34 -15.37 9.42
N ASN A 228 5.33 -15.73 8.63
CA ASN A 228 4.47 -16.89 8.90
C ASN A 228 5.29 -18.19 8.94
N GLU A 229 6.16 -18.41 7.95
CA GLU A 229 7.03 -19.60 7.90
C GLU A 229 8.05 -19.64 9.05
N GLY A 230 8.57 -18.46 9.46
CA GLY A 230 9.57 -18.31 10.52
C GLY A 230 9.03 -18.49 11.93
N ARG A 231 7.72 -18.23 12.19
CA ARG A 231 7.15 -18.21 13.55
C ARG A 231 7.34 -19.51 14.34
N THR A 232 7.27 -20.65 13.66
CA THR A 232 7.43 -21.97 14.30
C THR A 232 8.87 -22.27 14.69
N TYR A 233 9.82 -21.55 14.12
CA TYR A 233 11.27 -21.70 14.37
C TYR A 233 11.87 -20.58 15.20
N MET A 234 11.04 -19.67 15.76
CA MET A 234 11.51 -18.45 16.43
C MET A 234 12.49 -18.74 17.59
N ALA A 235 12.32 -19.82 18.33
CA ALA A 235 13.22 -20.20 19.42
C ALA A 235 14.58 -20.73 18.91
N LYS A 236 14.63 -21.35 17.72
CA LYS A 236 15.84 -21.97 17.16
C LYS A 236 16.52 -21.09 16.13
N ALA A 237 15.76 -20.37 15.33
CA ALA A 237 16.20 -19.58 14.19
C ALA A 237 15.50 -18.21 14.15
N PRO A 238 15.78 -17.31 15.13
CA PRO A 238 15.10 -16.04 15.26
C PRO A 238 15.32 -15.11 14.06
N TRP A 239 16.41 -15.27 13.32
CA TRP A 239 16.72 -14.48 12.12
C TRP A 239 15.64 -14.60 11.05
N LEU A 240 14.89 -15.71 10.98
CA LEU A 240 13.79 -15.92 10.03
C LEU A 240 12.66 -14.90 10.20
N MET A 241 12.47 -14.35 11.39
CA MET A 241 11.49 -13.30 11.66
C MET A 241 12.13 -11.91 11.73
N ILE A 242 13.34 -11.81 12.27
CA ILE A 242 14.00 -10.52 12.49
C ILE A 242 14.23 -9.78 11.17
N TYR A 243 14.83 -10.42 10.17
CA TYR A 243 15.20 -9.74 8.93
C TYR A 243 14.00 -9.33 8.06
N PRO A 244 12.99 -10.19 7.80
CA PRO A 244 11.78 -9.75 7.11
C PRO A 244 11.00 -8.69 7.91
N GLY A 245 10.95 -8.82 9.25
CA GLY A 245 10.32 -7.83 10.11
C GLY A 245 10.99 -6.47 10.03
N ILE A 246 12.32 -6.40 10.08
CA ILE A 246 13.08 -5.15 9.89
C ILE A 246 12.82 -4.55 8.51
N ALA A 247 12.78 -5.38 7.46
CA ALA A 247 12.49 -4.91 6.11
C ALA A 247 11.10 -4.24 5.99
N ILE A 248 10.08 -4.85 6.60
CA ILE A 248 8.74 -4.24 6.69
C ILE A 248 8.81 -2.90 7.43
N VAL A 249 9.43 -2.86 8.61
CA VAL A 249 9.51 -1.64 9.43
C VAL A 249 10.21 -0.51 8.66
N ILE A 250 11.34 -0.80 8.01
CA ILE A 250 12.07 0.20 7.21
C ILE A 250 11.15 0.76 6.11
N CYS A 251 10.49 -0.11 5.35
CA CYS A 251 9.61 0.33 4.27
C CYS A 251 8.42 1.14 4.80
N VAL A 252 7.77 0.68 5.86
CA VAL A 252 6.64 1.40 6.48
C VAL A 252 7.06 2.79 6.93
N VAL A 253 8.19 2.90 7.64
CA VAL A 253 8.71 4.20 8.11
C VAL A 253 9.06 5.10 6.92
N VAL A 254 9.76 4.58 5.92
CA VAL A 254 10.18 5.36 4.74
C VAL A 254 8.98 5.91 3.98
N PHE A 255 7.98 5.07 3.68
CA PHE A 255 6.83 5.51 2.90
C PHE A 255 5.86 6.38 3.71
N ASN A 256 5.65 6.13 5.00
CA ASN A 256 4.83 7.01 5.84
C ASN A 256 5.47 8.39 5.98
N MET A 257 6.77 8.47 6.29
CA MET A 257 7.48 9.74 6.40
C MET A 257 7.56 10.49 5.05
N LEU A 258 7.68 9.76 3.95
CA LEU A 258 7.60 10.35 2.62
C LEU A 258 6.21 10.95 2.37
N GLY A 259 5.15 10.21 2.69
CA GLY A 259 3.77 10.69 2.55
C GLY A 259 3.50 11.96 3.35
N ASP A 260 3.93 11.99 4.62
CA ASP A 260 3.82 13.16 5.48
C ASP A 260 4.61 14.35 4.91
N SER A 261 5.85 14.10 4.46
CA SER A 261 6.68 15.15 3.87
C SER A 261 6.10 15.69 2.55
N ILE A 262 5.47 14.86 1.72
CA ILE A 262 4.74 15.31 0.53
C ILE A 262 3.57 16.21 0.93
N ARG A 263 2.86 15.85 1.99
CA ARG A 263 1.76 16.65 2.51
C ARG A 263 2.24 18.04 2.96
N ASP A 264 3.34 18.09 3.71
CA ASP A 264 3.91 19.34 4.21
C ASP A 264 4.37 20.26 3.06
N VAL A 265 4.98 19.68 2.02
CA VAL A 265 5.44 20.43 0.83
C VAL A 265 4.27 20.98 0.01
N LEU A 266 3.15 20.29 -0.01
CA LEU A 266 1.96 20.65 -0.81
C LEU A 266 0.92 21.45 -0.02
N ASP A 267 1.15 21.70 1.29
CA ASP A 267 0.26 22.55 2.10
C ASP A 267 0.55 24.04 1.82
N PRO A 268 -0.42 24.78 1.23
CA PRO A 268 -0.22 26.19 0.87
C PRO A 268 -0.19 27.14 2.07
N ARG A 269 -0.27 26.66 3.31
CA ARG A 269 -0.30 27.49 4.52
C ARG A 269 1.09 27.80 5.10
N GLN A 270 2.17 27.40 4.43
CA GLN A 270 3.54 27.67 4.90
C GLN A 270 4.19 28.89 4.20
N GLU A 271 3.43 29.69 3.44
CA GLU A 271 3.88 30.99 2.93
C GLU A 271 3.27 32.15 3.71
#